data_56ecaec4a206b204ad3e9f5f3e1fb190
#
_entry.id   56ecaec4a206b204ad3e9f5f3e1fb190
#
_cell.length_a   1.000
_cell.length_b   1.000
_cell.length_c   1.000
_cell.angle_alpha   90.00
_cell.angle_beta   90.00
_cell.angle_gamma   90.00
#
_symmetry.space_group_name_H-M   'P 1'
#
loop_
_entity.id
_entity.type
_entity.pdbx_description
1 polymer ?
#
loop_
_entity_poly.entity_id
_entity_poly.type
_entity_poly.pdbx_seq_one_letter_code
_entity_poly.pdbx_strand_id
1 'polypeptide(L)'
;LDNIRMAKSYLRQAEERLKHAKEALSDGNYAYVIRQSQEAVELALKASLRIVGIEPPKFHDVGPILRRNSNSFPEWFRKEIDKMASISRILRREREPSMYGDEELALPPNELYTFEDAKTAIDSCTFILDNCKKLLDEAERK
;
A
#
# COMPACT_ATOMS: atom_id res chain seq x y z
N LEU A 1 -15.53 -1.89 -18.71
CA LEU A 1 -14.26 -1.66 -17.99
C LEU A 1 -13.66 -3.00 -17.57
N ASP A 2 -12.42 -3.23 -17.95
CA ASP A 2 -11.72 -4.47 -17.59
C ASP A 2 -10.99 -4.28 -16.26
N ASN A 3 -11.60 -4.74 -15.18
CA ASN A 3 -11.06 -4.61 -13.84
C ASN A 3 -9.75 -5.39 -13.63
N ILE A 4 -9.60 -6.53 -14.30
CA ILE A 4 -8.37 -7.33 -14.17
C ILE A 4 -7.18 -6.60 -14.82
N ARG A 5 -7.39 -6.00 -16.00
CA ARG A 5 -6.33 -5.21 -16.65
C ARG A 5 -5.92 -4.01 -15.79
N MET A 6 -6.90 -3.33 -15.19
CA MET A 6 -6.64 -2.21 -14.30
C MET A 6 -5.85 -2.67 -13.07
N ALA A 7 -6.28 -3.78 -12.46
CA ALA A 7 -5.61 -4.33 -11.29
C ALA A 7 -4.15 -4.70 -11.58
N LYS A 8 -3.90 -5.35 -12.71
CA LYS A 8 -2.54 -5.71 -13.12
C LYS A 8 -1.65 -4.48 -13.23
N SER A 9 -2.17 -3.40 -13.83
CA SER A 9 -1.41 -2.16 -13.97
C SER A 9 -1.11 -1.54 -12.61
N TYR A 10 -2.08 -1.49 -11.70
CA TYR A 10 -1.89 -0.97 -10.36
C TYR A 10 -0.83 -1.78 -9.59
N LEU A 11 -0.87 -3.11 -9.70
CA LEU A 11 0.10 -3.96 -9.02
C LEU A 11 1.51 -3.79 -9.59
N ARG A 12 1.62 -3.62 -10.91
CA ARG A 12 2.91 -3.35 -11.52
C ARG A 12 3.49 -2.02 -11.02
N GLN A 13 2.67 -0.99 -10.90
CA GLN A 13 3.07 0.30 -10.35
C GLN A 13 3.47 0.17 -8.88
N ALA A 14 2.75 -0.64 -8.12
CA ALA A 14 3.07 -0.89 -6.72
C ALA A 14 4.42 -1.61 -6.57
N GLU A 15 4.68 -2.61 -7.39
CA GLU A 15 5.95 -3.34 -7.37
C GLU A 15 7.13 -2.43 -7.69
N GLU A 16 6.98 -1.54 -8.65
CA GLU A 16 8.03 -0.57 -8.99
C GLU A 16 8.35 0.33 -7.80
N ARG A 17 7.31 0.80 -7.09
CA ARG A 17 7.50 1.61 -5.90
C ARG A 17 8.18 0.85 -4.76
N LEU A 18 7.83 -0.41 -4.57
CA LEU A 18 8.49 -1.25 -3.56
C LEU A 18 9.98 -1.45 -3.88
N LYS A 19 10.28 -1.65 -5.15
CA LYS A 19 11.67 -1.76 -5.61
C LYS A 19 12.46 -0.50 -5.25
N HIS A 20 11.90 0.68 -5.54
CA HIS A 20 12.53 1.96 -5.23
C HIS A 20 12.64 2.19 -3.72
N ALA A 21 11.64 1.75 -2.95
CA ALA A 21 11.70 1.82 -1.50
C ALA A 21 12.88 1.02 -0.94
N LYS A 22 13.10 -0.18 -1.45
CA LYS A 22 14.23 -1.03 -1.03
C LYS A 22 15.58 -0.40 -1.36
N GLU A 23 15.69 0.22 -2.53
CA GLU A 23 16.89 0.95 -2.93
C GLU A 23 17.16 2.14 -1.99
N ALA A 24 16.10 2.89 -1.69
CA ALA A 24 16.19 4.05 -0.80
C ALA A 24 16.55 3.63 0.64
N LEU A 25 16.11 2.47 1.09
CA LEU A 25 16.49 1.94 2.40
C LEU A 25 18.00 1.75 2.48
N SER A 26 18.60 1.18 1.44
CA SER A 26 20.04 0.99 1.36
C SER A 26 20.81 2.31 1.36
N ASP A 27 20.20 3.36 0.79
CA ASP A 27 20.80 4.69 0.71
C ASP A 27 20.57 5.53 1.98
N GLY A 28 19.81 5.03 2.94
CA GLY A 28 19.48 5.78 4.16
C GLY A 28 18.43 6.87 3.96
N ASN A 29 17.72 6.87 2.85
CA ASN A 29 16.67 7.86 2.56
C ASN A 29 15.32 7.36 3.07
N TYR A 30 15.15 7.40 4.38
CA TYR A 30 14.00 6.78 5.04
C TYR A 30 12.67 7.45 4.73
N ALA A 31 12.64 8.77 4.60
CA ALA A 31 11.43 9.49 4.22
C ALA A 31 10.90 9.01 2.86
N TYR A 32 11.80 8.83 1.90
CA TYR A 32 11.43 8.32 0.58
C TYR A 32 10.89 6.88 0.66
N VAL A 33 11.49 6.04 1.51
CA VAL A 33 10.99 4.67 1.76
C VAL A 33 9.53 4.72 2.23
N ILE A 34 9.23 5.57 3.20
CA ILE A 34 7.86 5.74 3.72
C ILE A 34 6.92 6.18 2.60
N ARG A 35 7.31 7.17 1.82
CA ARG A 35 6.47 7.70 0.73
C ARG A 35 6.18 6.64 -0.32
N GLN A 36 7.19 5.92 -0.78
CA GLN A 36 7.02 4.89 -1.80
C GLN A 36 6.20 3.71 -1.28
N SER A 37 6.42 3.31 -0.02
CA SER A 37 5.64 2.25 0.61
C SER A 37 4.16 2.62 0.73
N GLN A 38 3.86 3.86 1.09
CA GLN A 38 2.48 4.35 1.17
C GLN A 38 1.80 4.28 -0.19
N GLU A 39 2.45 4.76 -1.24
CA GLU A 39 1.88 4.76 -2.59
C GLU A 39 1.68 3.33 -3.11
N ALA A 40 2.64 2.44 -2.84
CA ALA A 40 2.53 1.05 -3.25
C ALA A 40 1.36 0.34 -2.57
N VAL A 41 1.19 0.56 -1.26
CA VAL A 41 0.08 -0.02 -0.49
C VAL A 41 -1.26 0.48 -1.04
N GLU A 42 -1.38 1.77 -1.29
CA GLU A 42 -2.63 2.34 -1.81
C GLU A 42 -2.99 1.71 -3.16
N LEU A 43 -2.02 1.62 -4.08
CA LEU A 43 -2.23 1.01 -5.40
C LEU A 43 -2.61 -0.46 -5.29
N ALA A 44 -1.92 -1.22 -4.45
CA ALA A 44 -2.16 -2.65 -4.30
C ALA A 44 -3.57 -2.91 -3.74
N LEU A 45 -3.99 -2.16 -2.73
CA LEU A 45 -5.32 -2.33 -2.15
C LEU A 45 -6.42 -1.90 -3.12
N LYS A 46 -6.20 -0.87 -3.91
CA LYS A 46 -7.13 -0.50 -4.98
C LYS A 46 -7.19 -1.59 -6.05
N ALA A 47 -6.07 -2.22 -6.36
CA ALA A 47 -6.06 -3.38 -7.26
C ALA A 47 -6.92 -4.52 -6.70
N SER A 48 -6.82 -4.80 -5.40
CA SER A 48 -7.62 -5.86 -4.77
C SER A 48 -9.12 -5.63 -4.93
N LEU A 49 -9.57 -4.38 -4.80
CA LEU A 49 -10.97 -4.02 -5.02
C LEU A 49 -11.37 -4.28 -6.47
N ARG A 50 -10.54 -3.85 -7.43
CA ARG A 50 -10.79 -4.10 -8.85
C ARG A 50 -10.92 -5.59 -9.16
N ILE A 51 -10.07 -6.41 -8.56
CA ILE A 51 -10.09 -7.88 -8.77
C ILE A 51 -11.45 -8.48 -8.41
N VAL A 52 -12.08 -7.98 -7.35
CA VAL A 52 -13.42 -8.48 -6.94
C VAL A 52 -14.56 -7.64 -7.50
N GLY A 53 -14.28 -6.78 -8.49
CA GLY A 53 -15.31 -6.05 -9.24
C GLY A 53 -15.82 -4.79 -8.56
N ILE A 54 -15.06 -4.21 -7.65
CA ILE A 54 -15.45 -3.00 -6.92
C ILE A 54 -14.60 -1.83 -7.40
N GLU A 55 -15.24 -0.73 -7.74
CA GLU A 55 -14.53 0.49 -8.13
C GLU A 55 -13.89 1.13 -6.89
N PRO A 56 -12.55 1.32 -6.89
CA PRO A 56 -11.89 1.89 -5.73
C PRO A 56 -12.15 3.39 -5.58
N PRO A 57 -12.16 3.93 -4.33
CA PRO A 57 -12.31 5.36 -4.12
C PRO A 57 -11.06 6.11 -4.59
N LYS A 58 -11.24 7.33 -5.09
CA LYS A 58 -10.11 8.14 -5.57
C LYS A 58 -9.41 8.88 -4.43
N PHE A 59 -10.17 9.36 -3.45
CA PHE A 59 -9.69 10.33 -2.47
C PHE A 59 -9.77 9.88 -1.01
N HIS A 60 -10.30 8.69 -0.75
CA HIS A 60 -10.53 8.22 0.61
C HIS A 60 -9.63 7.02 0.94
N ASP A 61 -9.41 6.81 2.23
CA ASP A 61 -8.71 5.64 2.71
C ASP A 61 -9.42 4.37 2.24
N VAL A 62 -8.65 3.42 1.74
CA VAL A 62 -9.17 2.16 1.19
C VAL A 62 -9.66 1.22 2.29
N GLY A 63 -9.10 1.34 3.51
CA GLY A 63 -9.41 0.42 4.61
C GLY A 63 -10.89 0.21 4.89
N PRO A 64 -11.68 1.28 5.10
CA PRO A 64 -13.12 1.14 5.34
C PRO A 64 -13.86 0.46 4.19
N ILE A 65 -13.43 0.70 2.95
CA ILE A 65 -14.05 0.10 1.76
C ILE A 65 -13.78 -1.41 1.72
N LEU A 66 -12.56 -1.83 2.07
CA LEU A 66 -12.21 -3.25 2.18
C LEU A 66 -13.07 -3.95 3.23
N ARG A 67 -13.22 -3.35 4.42
CA ARG A 67 -14.03 -3.91 5.49
C ARG A 67 -15.49 -4.04 5.08
N ARG A 68 -16.04 -3.02 4.44
CA ARG A 68 -17.44 -3.00 4.00
C ARG A 68 -17.72 -4.08 2.96
N ASN A 69 -16.72 -4.42 2.16
CA ASN A 69 -16.84 -5.39 1.08
C ASN A 69 -16.11 -6.71 1.37
N SER A 70 -15.84 -7.00 2.65
CA SER A 70 -15.06 -8.17 3.05
C SER A 70 -15.61 -9.47 2.50
N ASN A 71 -16.93 -9.61 2.38
CA ASN A 71 -17.59 -10.82 1.85
C ASN A 71 -17.30 -11.07 0.37
N SER A 72 -16.81 -10.08 -0.36
CA SER A 72 -16.46 -10.24 -1.77
C SER A 72 -15.09 -10.91 -1.97
N PHE A 73 -14.33 -11.05 -0.90
CA PHE A 73 -12.98 -11.63 -0.94
C PHE A 73 -12.99 -13.07 -0.44
N PRO A 74 -12.06 -13.92 -0.90
CA PRO A 74 -11.90 -15.26 -0.36
C PRO A 74 -11.49 -15.22 1.10
N GLU A 75 -11.78 -16.27 1.85
CA GLU A 75 -11.55 -16.31 3.29
C GLU A 75 -10.11 -16.00 3.68
N TRP A 76 -9.14 -16.53 2.97
CA TRP A 76 -7.73 -16.29 3.30
C TRP A 76 -7.32 -14.83 3.17
N PHE A 77 -7.96 -14.06 2.27
CA PHE A 77 -7.75 -12.61 2.14
C PHE A 77 -8.56 -11.86 3.19
N ARG A 78 -9.82 -12.28 3.37
CA ARG A 78 -10.77 -11.62 4.31
C ARG A 78 -10.19 -11.53 5.71
N LYS A 79 -9.57 -12.60 6.21
CA LYS A 79 -9.00 -12.62 7.56
C LYS A 79 -7.82 -11.65 7.74
N GLU A 80 -7.23 -11.17 6.64
CA GLU A 80 -6.13 -10.23 6.67
C GLU A 80 -6.57 -8.77 6.47
N ILE A 81 -7.84 -8.53 6.21
CA ILE A 81 -8.34 -7.18 5.90
C ILE A 81 -8.11 -6.20 7.04
N ASP A 82 -8.32 -6.60 8.29
CA ASP A 82 -8.11 -5.69 9.42
C ASP A 82 -6.64 -5.24 9.50
N LYS A 83 -5.72 -6.15 9.30
CA LYS A 83 -4.29 -5.82 9.28
C LYS A 83 -3.96 -4.90 8.10
N MET A 84 -4.49 -5.19 6.92
CA MET A 84 -4.28 -4.36 5.73
C MET A 84 -4.84 -2.96 5.91
N ALA A 85 -6.03 -2.85 6.50
CA ALA A 85 -6.66 -1.56 6.75
C ALA A 85 -5.85 -0.73 7.76
N SER A 86 -5.29 -1.38 8.78
CA SER A 86 -4.43 -0.70 9.76
C SER A 86 -3.15 -0.19 9.11
N ILE A 87 -2.52 -1.00 8.26
CA ILE A 87 -1.33 -0.61 7.51
C ILE A 87 -1.63 0.60 6.62
N SER A 88 -2.73 0.54 5.89
CA SER A 88 -3.15 1.63 5.01
C SER A 88 -3.32 2.94 5.78
N ARG A 89 -4.02 2.89 6.91
CA ARG A 89 -4.26 4.07 7.72
C ARG A 89 -2.97 4.66 8.29
N ILE A 90 -2.09 3.81 8.81
CA ILE A 90 -0.82 4.25 9.40
C ILE A 90 0.04 4.93 8.34
N LEU A 91 0.21 4.30 7.17
CA LEU A 91 1.03 4.87 6.09
C LEU A 91 0.39 6.14 5.51
N ARG A 92 -0.93 6.18 5.40
CA ARG A 92 -1.63 7.35 4.85
C ARG A 92 -1.37 8.60 5.67
N ARG A 93 -1.22 8.48 6.99
CA ARG A 93 -0.87 9.61 7.86
C ARG A 93 0.49 10.21 7.53
N GLU A 94 1.38 9.43 6.90
CA GLU A 94 2.72 9.85 6.54
C GLU A 94 2.84 10.44 5.14
N ARG A 95 1.73 10.59 4.40
CA ARG A 95 1.78 11.12 3.02
C ARG A 95 2.44 12.49 2.96
N GLU A 96 2.01 13.42 3.78
CA GLU A 96 2.56 14.77 3.79
C GLU A 96 3.86 14.87 4.57
N PRO A 97 3.96 14.31 5.80
CA PRO A 97 5.22 14.38 6.54
C PRO A 97 6.40 13.75 5.81
N SER A 98 6.20 12.66 5.08
CA SER A 98 7.28 12.02 4.33
C SER A 98 7.78 12.88 3.17
N MET A 99 6.98 13.81 2.69
CA MET A 99 7.35 14.72 1.61
C MET A 99 7.87 16.07 2.13
N TYR A 100 7.20 16.63 3.13
CA TYR A 100 7.45 18.01 3.58
C TYR A 100 8.04 18.11 4.98
N GLY A 101 8.07 17.05 5.76
CA GLY A 101 8.53 17.09 7.14
C GLY A 101 7.46 17.59 8.08
N ASP A 102 7.90 17.95 9.29
CA ASP A 102 7.06 18.63 10.29
C ASP A 102 7.37 20.12 10.21
N GLU A 103 6.51 20.86 9.55
CA GLU A 103 6.72 22.28 9.28
C GLU A 103 6.62 23.12 10.54
N GLU A 104 5.80 22.72 11.52
CA GLU A 104 5.66 23.45 12.78
C GLU A 104 6.93 23.36 13.62
N LEU A 105 7.55 22.19 13.66
CA LEU A 105 8.78 21.95 14.40
C LEU A 105 10.04 22.23 13.56
N ALA A 106 9.87 22.62 12.30
CA ALA A 106 10.96 22.86 11.35
C ALA A 106 11.89 21.66 11.18
N LEU A 107 11.31 20.44 11.18
CA LEU A 107 12.04 19.20 10.96
C LEU A 107 11.87 18.74 9.53
N PRO A 108 12.97 18.61 8.76
CA PRO A 108 12.89 18.12 7.39
C PRO A 108 12.51 16.62 7.37
N PRO A 109 12.00 16.11 6.24
CA PRO A 109 11.52 14.73 6.16
C PRO A 109 12.51 13.68 6.64
N ASN A 110 13.77 13.81 6.27
CA ASN A 110 14.78 12.80 6.60
C ASN A 110 15.19 12.78 8.08
N GLU A 111 14.70 13.72 8.90
CA GLU A 111 14.93 13.71 10.34
C GLU A 111 13.75 13.12 11.12
N LEU A 112 12.63 12.80 10.43
CA LEU A 112 11.44 12.28 11.08
C LEU A 112 11.44 10.75 11.22
N TYR A 113 12.21 10.05 10.40
CA TYR A 113 12.10 8.61 10.30
C TYR A 113 13.40 7.91 10.61
N THR A 114 13.28 6.75 11.26
CA THR A 114 14.41 5.87 11.59
C THR A 114 14.50 4.74 10.58
N PHE A 115 15.60 4.00 10.61
CA PHE A 115 15.74 2.77 9.85
C PHE A 115 14.59 1.80 10.17
N GLU A 116 14.23 1.67 11.46
CA GLU A 116 13.16 0.77 11.88
C GLU A 116 11.81 1.17 11.30
N ASP A 117 11.50 2.46 11.25
CA ASP A 117 10.28 2.96 10.62
C ASP A 117 10.23 2.55 9.15
N ALA A 118 11.33 2.75 8.44
CA ALA A 118 11.43 2.44 7.01
C ALA A 118 11.34 0.93 6.77
N LYS A 119 12.04 0.14 7.58
CA LYS A 119 12.01 -1.33 7.47
C LYS A 119 10.60 -1.87 7.69
N THR A 120 9.90 -1.36 8.70
CA THR A 120 8.52 -1.73 9.00
C THR A 120 7.60 -1.39 7.82
N ALA A 121 7.79 -0.22 7.21
CA ALA A 121 7.01 0.18 6.05
C ALA A 121 7.21 -0.78 4.87
N ILE A 122 8.44 -1.19 4.60
CA ILE A 122 8.75 -2.17 3.54
C ILE A 122 8.12 -3.52 3.86
N ASP A 123 8.22 -3.99 5.09
CA ASP A 123 7.64 -5.29 5.48
C ASP A 123 6.12 -5.26 5.34
N SER A 124 5.49 -4.17 5.76
CA SER A 124 4.03 -3.98 5.61
C SER A 124 3.62 -3.95 4.14
N CYS A 125 4.37 -3.23 3.32
CA CYS A 125 4.12 -3.13 1.88
C CYS A 125 4.26 -4.50 1.22
N THR A 126 5.31 -5.25 1.54
CA THR A 126 5.55 -6.59 1.00
C THR A 126 4.40 -7.54 1.35
N PHE A 127 3.95 -7.52 2.60
CA PHE A 127 2.81 -8.31 3.05
C PHE A 127 1.57 -8.04 2.19
N ILE A 128 1.25 -6.77 1.98
CA ILE A 128 0.07 -6.38 1.19
C ILE A 128 0.22 -6.79 -0.27
N LEU A 129 1.37 -6.51 -0.88
CA LEU A 129 1.59 -6.86 -2.28
C LEU A 129 1.51 -8.36 -2.50
N ASP A 130 2.10 -9.16 -1.62
CA ASP A 130 2.05 -10.63 -1.74
C ASP A 130 0.61 -11.14 -1.71
N ASN A 131 -0.22 -10.60 -0.81
CA ASN A 131 -1.63 -10.99 -0.72
C ASN A 131 -2.42 -10.57 -1.97
N CYS A 132 -2.18 -9.36 -2.47
CA CYS A 132 -2.88 -8.87 -3.66
C CYS A 132 -2.46 -9.62 -4.93
N LYS A 133 -1.19 -9.98 -5.05
CA LYS A 133 -0.72 -10.81 -6.17
C LYS A 133 -1.35 -12.20 -6.14
N LYS A 134 -1.43 -12.81 -4.97
CA LYS A 134 -2.09 -14.11 -4.80
C LYS A 134 -3.56 -14.02 -5.21
N LEU A 135 -4.23 -12.94 -4.82
CA LEU A 135 -5.62 -12.72 -5.18
C LEU A 135 -5.78 -12.61 -6.71
N LEU A 136 -4.89 -11.87 -7.37
CA LEU A 136 -4.89 -11.76 -8.82
C LEU A 136 -4.67 -13.12 -9.49
N ASP A 137 -3.67 -13.88 -9.03
CA ASP A 137 -3.36 -15.18 -9.58
C ASP A 137 -4.56 -16.13 -9.49
N GLU A 138 -5.25 -16.16 -8.36
CA GLU A 138 -6.45 -16.99 -8.21
C GLU A 138 -7.58 -16.53 -9.13
N ALA A 139 -7.77 -15.23 -9.29
CA ALA A 139 -8.80 -14.69 -10.18
C ALA A 139 -8.54 -15.06 -11.64
N GLU A 140 -7.27 -15.06 -12.05
CA GLU A 140 -6.91 -15.40 -13.43
C GLU A 140 -7.01 -16.88 -13.76
N ARG A 141 -7.00 -17.76 -12.75
CA ARG A 141 -7.15 -19.19 -12.97
C ARG A 141 -8.61 -19.64 -13.16
N LYS A 142 -9.55 -18.75 -12.90
CA LYS A 142 -10.99 -19.05 -13.06
C LYS A 142 -11.53 -18.74 -14.49
#